data_2a456240d78be542d58b201842c10cdb
#
_entry.id   2a456240d78be542d58b201842c10cdb
#
_cell.length_a   1.000
_cell.length_b   1.000
_cell.length_c   1.000
_cell.angle_alpha   90.00
_cell.angle_beta   90.00
_cell.angle_gamma   90.00
#
_symmetry.space_group_name_H-M   'P 1'
#
loop_
_entity.id
_entity.type
_entity.pdbx_description
1 polymer ?
#
loop_
_entity_poly.entity_id
_entity_poly.type
_entity_poly.pdbx_seq_one_letter_code
_entity_poly.pdbx_strand_id
1 'polypeptide(L)'
;IVIVNKVDRPNADPDTALDKTFDLFIELGATEEQCDFATLYGSGLQGWFVDDLSKAEDNTKAGMDDLFKVIIDKVPAPKAEMDKPFLMQVCTLSWSEYLGRIGCGRILQGTLRKGDKLLRTHTRWLNYDQTDWEIVSRDTSSCTHLYVTNGLDRTEVDEVGAGDIVWFTGPENIDLGDTISAPEIQDEVLHPLGIEEPTVSMFFIVNTSPFAGQDGNAITLRQLKARIERETKTDPALRMDDLGRPDGIKVSGRGELHLGILIEEIRREGSEVCVSRPEVIVQYDEKGKSLEPM
;
A
#
# COMPACT_ATOMS: atom_id res chain seq x y z
N ILE A 1 9.68 -0.99 -20.11
CA ILE A 1 11.12 -0.67 -19.93
C ILE A 1 11.71 -1.75 -19.02
N VAL A 2 12.78 -2.41 -19.48
CA VAL A 2 13.54 -3.39 -18.70
C VAL A 2 14.86 -2.75 -18.29
N ILE A 3 15.24 -2.88 -17.01
CA ILE A 3 16.49 -2.36 -16.48
C ILE A 3 17.31 -3.52 -15.90
N VAL A 4 18.40 -3.85 -16.58
CA VAL A 4 19.38 -4.85 -16.11
C VAL A 4 20.36 -4.14 -15.17
N ASN A 5 20.06 -4.25 -13.87
CA ASN A 5 20.85 -3.57 -12.82
C ASN A 5 22.01 -4.43 -12.33
N LYS A 6 22.98 -3.82 -11.65
CA LYS A 6 24.16 -4.45 -11.05
C LYS A 6 25.13 -5.06 -12.08
N VAL A 7 25.22 -4.51 -13.28
CA VAL A 7 26.16 -4.97 -14.31
C VAL A 7 27.62 -4.68 -13.95
N ASP A 8 27.85 -3.86 -12.93
CA ASP A 8 29.17 -3.56 -12.34
C ASP A 8 29.76 -4.71 -11.49
N ARG A 9 29.00 -5.78 -11.23
CA ARG A 9 29.48 -6.89 -10.41
C ARG A 9 30.31 -7.87 -11.22
N PRO A 10 31.36 -8.51 -10.61
CA PRO A 10 32.28 -9.43 -11.32
C PRO A 10 31.59 -10.65 -11.97
N ASN A 11 30.42 -11.06 -11.43
CA ASN A 11 29.66 -12.20 -11.92
C ASN A 11 28.33 -11.75 -12.59
N ALA A 12 28.28 -10.54 -13.11
CA ALA A 12 27.12 -10.07 -13.85
C ALA A 12 27.05 -10.79 -15.19
N ASP A 13 25.85 -11.25 -15.53
CA ASP A 13 25.51 -11.85 -16.81
C ASP A 13 24.24 -11.17 -17.35
N PRO A 14 24.42 -9.98 -17.96
CA PRO A 14 23.30 -9.19 -18.46
C PRO A 14 22.53 -9.87 -19.59
N ASP A 15 23.19 -10.63 -20.45
CA ASP A 15 22.57 -11.28 -21.59
C ASP A 15 21.62 -12.40 -21.13
N THR A 16 22.09 -13.27 -20.24
CA THR A 16 21.22 -14.30 -19.64
C THR A 16 20.06 -13.69 -18.82
N ALA A 17 20.28 -12.55 -18.15
CA ALA A 17 19.23 -11.88 -17.41
C ALA A 17 18.14 -11.32 -18.34
N LEU A 18 18.53 -10.77 -19.49
CA LEU A 18 17.62 -10.27 -20.51
C LEU A 18 16.82 -11.41 -21.16
N ASP A 19 17.50 -12.49 -21.56
CA ASP A 19 16.87 -13.68 -22.15
C ASP A 19 15.82 -14.28 -21.21
N LYS A 20 16.16 -14.49 -19.94
CA LYS A 20 15.20 -14.97 -18.93
C LYS A 20 14.02 -14.02 -18.71
N THR A 21 14.24 -12.73 -18.82
CA THR A 21 13.16 -11.73 -18.73
C THR A 21 12.22 -11.87 -19.91
N PHE A 22 12.76 -12.03 -21.11
CA PHE A 22 11.98 -12.23 -22.32
C PHE A 22 11.16 -13.54 -22.28
N ASP A 23 11.79 -14.65 -21.85
CA ASP A 23 11.12 -15.93 -21.65
C ASP A 23 9.96 -15.80 -20.64
N LEU A 24 10.17 -15.10 -19.53
CA LEU A 24 9.12 -14.84 -18.56
C LEU A 24 7.93 -14.06 -19.14
N PHE A 25 8.17 -13.04 -19.97
CA PHE A 25 7.10 -12.32 -20.63
C PHE A 25 6.28 -13.23 -21.56
N ILE A 26 6.95 -14.13 -22.29
CA ILE A 26 6.28 -15.12 -23.15
C ILE A 26 5.43 -16.07 -22.31
N GLU A 27 5.96 -16.61 -21.21
CA GLU A 27 5.24 -17.52 -20.29
C GLU A 27 4.00 -16.85 -19.68
N LEU A 28 4.06 -15.53 -19.41
CA LEU A 28 2.94 -14.74 -18.91
C LEU A 28 1.94 -14.34 -20.01
N GLY A 29 2.16 -14.73 -21.28
CA GLY A 29 1.26 -14.43 -22.38
C GLY A 29 1.32 -12.99 -22.85
N ALA A 30 2.48 -12.34 -22.75
CA ALA A 30 2.68 -10.98 -23.23
C ALA A 30 2.47 -10.86 -24.75
N THR A 31 1.94 -9.71 -25.17
CA THR A 31 1.78 -9.38 -26.59
C THR A 31 3.13 -9.03 -27.24
N GLU A 32 3.20 -9.03 -28.59
CA GLU A 32 4.39 -8.60 -29.32
C GLU A 32 4.85 -7.19 -28.92
N GLU A 33 3.90 -6.25 -28.72
CA GLU A 33 4.18 -4.89 -28.25
C GLU A 33 4.78 -4.87 -26.84
N GLN A 34 4.34 -5.77 -25.97
CA GLN A 34 4.89 -5.88 -24.60
C GLN A 34 6.28 -6.51 -24.57
N CYS A 35 6.59 -7.34 -25.56
CA CYS A 35 7.91 -7.94 -25.74
C CYS A 35 8.91 -6.99 -26.42
N ASP A 36 8.44 -5.94 -27.12
CA ASP A 36 9.27 -4.87 -27.72
C ASP A 36 9.55 -3.77 -26.68
N PHE A 37 10.26 -4.12 -25.63
CA PHE A 37 10.58 -3.20 -24.54
C PHE A 37 11.96 -2.56 -24.70
N ALA A 38 12.07 -1.29 -24.32
CA ALA A 38 13.36 -0.63 -24.21
C ALA A 38 14.19 -1.24 -23.06
N THR A 39 15.45 -1.57 -23.33
CA THR A 39 16.37 -2.15 -22.35
C THR A 39 17.45 -1.14 -21.97
N LEU A 40 17.75 -1.06 -20.68
CA LEU A 40 18.85 -0.28 -20.12
C LEU A 40 19.71 -1.17 -19.22
N TYR A 41 21.00 -0.89 -19.20
CA TYR A 41 22.00 -1.59 -18.40
C TYR A 41 22.68 -0.60 -17.47
N GLY A 42 22.94 -0.99 -16.22
CA GLY A 42 23.63 -0.05 -15.35
C GLY A 42 23.82 -0.51 -13.91
N SER A 43 24.24 0.44 -13.09
CA SER A 43 24.41 0.28 -11.65
C SER A 43 23.67 1.39 -10.90
N GLY A 44 22.57 1.02 -10.25
CA GLY A 44 21.85 1.95 -9.38
C GLY A 44 22.67 2.40 -8.18
N LEU A 45 23.65 1.60 -7.72
CA LEU A 45 24.55 1.99 -6.65
C LEU A 45 25.53 3.09 -7.10
N GLN A 46 26.02 3.00 -8.34
CA GLN A 46 26.97 3.97 -8.91
C GLN A 46 26.24 5.12 -9.62
N GLY A 47 24.92 5.03 -9.82
CA GLY A 47 24.09 6.10 -10.37
C GLY A 47 24.25 6.31 -11.87
N TRP A 48 24.40 5.24 -12.67
CA TRP A 48 24.49 5.34 -14.11
C TRP A 48 23.70 4.22 -14.84
N PHE A 49 23.16 4.57 -16.01
CA PHE A 49 22.49 3.65 -16.92
C PHE A 49 22.82 4.02 -18.38
N VAL A 50 22.94 3.00 -19.23
CA VAL A 50 23.20 3.13 -20.66
C VAL A 50 22.31 2.21 -21.47
N ASP A 51 22.03 2.56 -22.71
CA ASP A 51 21.24 1.77 -23.66
C ASP A 51 22.05 0.63 -24.32
N ASP A 52 23.40 0.70 -24.26
CA ASP A 52 24.31 -0.26 -24.85
C ASP A 52 25.47 -0.54 -23.87
N LEU A 53 25.72 -1.82 -23.58
CA LEU A 53 26.79 -2.27 -22.70
C LEU A 53 28.18 -1.87 -23.17
N SER A 54 28.39 -1.71 -24.49
CA SER A 54 29.69 -1.24 -25.02
C SER A 54 30.02 0.17 -24.55
N LYS A 55 29.05 0.98 -24.17
CA LYS A 55 29.23 2.31 -23.58
C LYS A 55 29.56 2.27 -22.09
N ALA A 56 29.39 1.10 -21.47
CA ALA A 56 29.63 0.92 -20.03
C ALA A 56 31.11 0.96 -19.65
N GLU A 57 32.03 0.73 -20.57
CA GLU A 57 33.49 0.77 -20.32
C GLU A 57 34.03 2.21 -20.10
N ASP A 58 33.31 3.23 -20.56
CA ASP A 58 33.68 4.66 -20.40
C ASP A 58 32.87 5.33 -19.23
N ASN A 59 32.60 4.58 -18.19
CA ASN A 59 31.63 4.81 -17.11
C ASN A 59 31.83 6.06 -16.25
N THR A 60 32.89 6.81 -16.39
CA THR A 60 33.13 8.01 -15.55
C THR A 60 32.25 9.20 -15.93
N LYS A 61 31.46 9.10 -17.02
CA LYS A 61 30.60 10.19 -17.53
C LYS A 61 29.13 9.83 -17.72
N ALA A 62 28.76 8.53 -17.68
CA ALA A 62 27.37 8.12 -17.78
C ALA A 62 26.66 8.42 -16.46
N GLY A 63 25.56 9.13 -16.52
CA GLY A 63 24.69 9.44 -15.41
C GLY A 63 23.34 8.75 -15.53
N MET A 64 22.31 9.35 -14.95
CA MET A 64 20.93 8.88 -15.02
C MET A 64 20.17 9.40 -16.25
N ASP A 65 20.82 10.19 -17.12
CA ASP A 65 20.16 10.94 -18.19
C ASP A 65 19.50 10.02 -19.21
N ASP A 66 20.16 8.92 -19.60
CA ASP A 66 19.58 7.94 -20.53
C ASP A 66 18.35 7.24 -19.92
N LEU A 67 18.37 6.94 -18.63
CA LEU A 67 17.20 6.39 -17.93
C LEU A 67 16.04 7.39 -17.94
N PHE A 68 16.28 8.64 -17.56
CA PHE A 68 15.24 9.66 -17.54
C PHE A 68 14.68 9.93 -18.93
N LYS A 69 15.52 9.94 -19.95
CA LYS A 69 15.10 10.11 -21.34
C LYS A 69 14.19 8.97 -21.78
N VAL A 70 14.56 7.72 -21.52
CA VAL A 70 13.73 6.55 -21.87
C VAL A 70 12.41 6.58 -21.11
N ILE A 71 12.39 6.99 -19.84
CA ILE A 71 11.16 7.14 -19.07
C ILE A 71 10.25 8.19 -19.73
N ILE A 72 10.78 9.37 -20.06
CA ILE A 72 10.01 10.46 -20.69
C ILE A 72 9.47 10.04 -22.05
N ASP A 73 10.26 9.32 -22.84
CA ASP A 73 9.89 8.94 -24.21
C ASP A 73 8.92 7.74 -24.25
N LYS A 74 9.01 6.81 -23.32
CA LYS A 74 8.28 5.53 -23.36
C LYS A 74 7.13 5.41 -22.38
N VAL A 75 7.15 6.12 -21.24
CA VAL A 75 6.08 6.06 -20.27
C VAL A 75 5.00 7.08 -20.64
N PRO A 76 3.77 6.64 -20.91
CA PRO A 76 2.69 7.57 -21.23
C PRO A 76 2.38 8.45 -20.00
N ALA A 77 2.08 9.71 -20.27
CA ALA A 77 1.59 10.62 -19.24
C ALA A 77 0.27 10.06 -18.63
N PRO A 78 0.01 10.30 -17.34
CA PRO A 78 -1.24 9.90 -16.73
C PRO A 78 -2.42 10.56 -17.47
N LYS A 79 -3.49 9.79 -17.68
CA LYS A 79 -4.74 10.35 -18.21
C LYS A 79 -5.30 11.31 -17.16
N ALA A 80 -5.41 12.58 -17.49
CA ALA A 80 -5.87 13.63 -16.61
C ALA A 80 -7.03 14.37 -17.27
N GLU A 81 -8.25 14.14 -16.80
CA GLU A 81 -9.46 14.82 -17.28
C GLU A 81 -9.79 15.98 -16.31
N MET A 82 -9.11 17.10 -16.49
CA MET A 82 -9.20 18.27 -15.57
C MET A 82 -10.56 18.95 -15.59
N ASP A 83 -11.29 18.89 -16.73
CA ASP A 83 -12.57 19.58 -16.93
C ASP A 83 -13.77 18.84 -16.33
N LYS A 84 -13.58 17.62 -15.85
CA LYS A 84 -14.62 16.84 -15.19
C LYS A 84 -14.75 17.15 -13.72
N PRO A 85 -15.89 16.84 -13.07
CA PRO A 85 -16.00 16.89 -11.62
C PRO A 85 -14.98 15.97 -10.95
N PHE A 86 -14.56 16.34 -9.74
CA PHE A 86 -13.57 15.60 -8.97
C PHE A 86 -13.97 14.16 -8.65
N LEU A 87 -13.05 13.20 -8.87
CA LEU A 87 -13.17 11.79 -8.51
C LEU A 87 -11.82 11.20 -8.18
N MET A 88 -11.74 10.46 -7.07
CA MET A 88 -10.58 9.66 -6.69
C MET A 88 -10.98 8.42 -5.90
N GLN A 89 -10.05 7.47 -5.76
CA GLN A 89 -10.18 6.33 -4.85
C GLN A 89 -9.09 6.37 -3.78
N VAL A 90 -9.45 6.03 -2.56
CA VAL A 90 -8.51 5.93 -1.43
C VAL A 90 -7.74 4.61 -1.55
N CYS A 91 -6.43 4.72 -1.76
CA CYS A 91 -5.53 3.58 -1.93
C CYS A 91 -4.62 3.33 -0.72
N THR A 92 -4.48 4.31 0.15
CA THR A 92 -3.64 4.23 1.36
C THR A 92 -4.22 5.09 2.46
N LEU A 93 -4.06 4.66 3.69
CA LEU A 93 -4.47 5.38 4.89
C LEU A 93 -3.25 5.78 5.72
N SER A 94 -3.39 6.87 6.44
CA SER A 94 -2.46 7.31 7.47
C SER A 94 -3.25 7.84 8.66
N TRP A 95 -2.60 8.01 9.79
CA TRP A 95 -3.22 8.49 11.01
C TRP A 95 -2.38 9.58 11.64
N SER A 96 -3.06 10.60 12.18
CA SER A 96 -2.46 11.63 13.03
C SER A 96 -3.34 11.85 14.25
N GLU A 97 -2.74 12.04 15.42
CA GLU A 97 -3.49 12.36 16.65
C GLU A 97 -4.25 13.69 16.55
N TYR A 98 -3.77 14.61 15.70
CA TYR A 98 -4.37 15.93 15.52
C TYR A 98 -5.39 16.00 14.37
N LEU A 99 -5.13 15.26 13.28
CA LEU A 99 -5.91 15.32 12.04
C LEU A 99 -6.88 14.13 11.89
N GLY A 100 -6.73 13.10 12.71
CA GLY A 100 -7.47 11.86 12.58
C GLY A 100 -6.99 11.01 11.40
N ARG A 101 -7.91 10.36 10.69
CA ARG A 101 -7.62 9.57 9.49
C ARG A 101 -7.28 10.49 8.31
N ILE A 102 -6.24 10.12 7.59
CA ILE A 102 -5.76 10.80 6.39
C ILE A 102 -5.83 9.81 5.24
N GLY A 103 -6.62 10.11 4.23
CA GLY A 103 -6.71 9.32 3.02
C GLY A 103 -5.67 9.73 2.00
N CYS A 104 -5.17 8.76 1.23
CA CYS A 104 -4.29 9.01 0.10
C CYS A 104 -4.79 8.26 -1.12
N GLY A 105 -4.69 8.90 -2.27
CA GLY A 105 -5.03 8.29 -3.54
C GLY A 105 -4.63 9.18 -4.71
N ARG A 106 -4.78 8.63 -5.91
CA ARG A 106 -4.59 9.38 -7.14
C ARG A 106 -5.92 10.03 -7.56
N ILE A 107 -5.87 11.30 -7.91
CA ILE A 107 -7.02 11.98 -8.52
C ILE A 107 -7.18 11.45 -9.96
N LEU A 108 -8.33 10.85 -10.26
CA LEU A 108 -8.62 10.27 -11.58
C LEU A 108 -9.13 11.32 -12.55
N GLN A 109 -9.96 12.24 -12.05
CA GLN A 109 -10.50 13.36 -12.83
C GLN A 109 -10.78 14.57 -11.95
N GLY A 110 -10.85 15.73 -12.58
CA GLY A 110 -11.16 17.00 -11.94
C GLY A 110 -10.04 17.57 -11.07
N THR A 111 -10.42 18.45 -10.20
CA THR A 111 -9.52 19.19 -9.29
C THR A 111 -10.12 19.20 -7.89
N LEU A 112 -9.28 18.95 -6.89
CA LEU A 112 -9.64 19.03 -5.47
C LEU A 112 -9.03 20.28 -4.86
N ARG A 113 -9.86 21.07 -4.14
CA ARG A 113 -9.44 22.23 -3.39
C ARG A 113 -9.73 22.08 -1.90
N LYS A 114 -8.92 22.72 -1.10
CA LYS A 114 -9.20 22.86 0.32
C LYS A 114 -10.54 23.58 0.53
N GLY A 115 -11.42 23.00 1.35
CA GLY A 115 -12.78 23.50 1.58
C GLY A 115 -13.87 22.91 0.68
N ASP A 116 -13.51 22.19 -0.39
CA ASP A 116 -14.49 21.55 -1.26
C ASP A 116 -15.35 20.55 -0.51
N LYS A 117 -16.62 20.49 -0.91
CA LYS A 117 -17.53 19.43 -0.43
C LYS A 117 -17.20 18.11 -1.09
N LEU A 118 -17.10 17.08 -0.28
CA LEU A 118 -16.77 15.72 -0.68
C LEU A 118 -17.93 14.80 -0.38
N LEU A 119 -18.24 13.92 -1.31
CA LEU A 119 -19.07 12.74 -1.11
C LEU A 119 -18.16 11.54 -0.96
N ARG A 120 -18.17 10.91 0.20
CA ARG A 120 -17.55 9.61 0.43
C ARG A 120 -18.56 8.52 0.16
N THR A 121 -18.22 7.53 -0.67
CA THR A 121 -19.00 6.31 -0.90
C THR A 121 -18.16 5.12 -0.51
N HIS A 122 -18.62 4.38 0.52
CA HIS A 122 -18.00 3.14 0.96
C HIS A 122 -18.64 1.96 0.24
N THR A 123 -17.81 1.10 -0.34
CA THR A 123 -18.22 -0.08 -1.11
C THR A 123 -17.54 -1.32 -0.55
N ARG A 124 -18.19 -2.49 -0.70
CA ARG A 124 -17.58 -3.78 -0.35
C ARG A 124 -17.95 -4.87 -1.34
N TRP A 125 -17.09 -5.85 -1.46
CA TRP A 125 -17.36 -7.07 -2.20
C TRP A 125 -18.39 -7.92 -1.46
N LEU A 126 -19.36 -8.50 -2.19
CA LEU A 126 -20.37 -9.41 -1.65
C LEU A 126 -19.89 -10.86 -1.65
N ASN A 127 -18.95 -11.20 -2.53
CA ASN A 127 -18.44 -12.55 -2.72
C ASN A 127 -16.91 -12.57 -2.78
N TYR A 128 -16.35 -13.73 -2.49
CA TYR A 128 -14.91 -13.97 -2.51
C TYR A 128 -14.30 -13.78 -3.91
N ASP A 129 -15.04 -14.14 -4.96
CA ASP A 129 -14.58 -14.02 -6.35
C ASP A 129 -14.54 -12.57 -6.85
N GLN A 130 -14.92 -11.60 -6.02
CA GLN A 130 -14.90 -10.17 -6.32
C GLN A 130 -15.66 -9.82 -7.62
N THR A 131 -16.79 -10.49 -7.87
CA THR A 131 -17.63 -10.25 -9.04
C THR A 131 -18.79 -9.30 -8.74
N ASP A 132 -19.33 -9.35 -7.52
CA ASP A 132 -20.47 -8.54 -7.09
C ASP A 132 -20.10 -7.69 -5.89
N TRP A 133 -20.57 -6.45 -5.89
CA TRP A 133 -20.30 -5.49 -4.83
C TRP A 133 -21.52 -4.62 -4.52
N GLU A 134 -21.53 -4.01 -3.35
CA GLU A 134 -22.60 -3.11 -2.93
C GLU A 134 -22.07 -1.81 -2.33
N ILE A 135 -22.91 -0.80 -2.31
CA ILE A 135 -22.68 0.45 -1.57
C ILE A 135 -23.16 0.24 -0.14
N VAL A 136 -22.25 0.38 0.82
CA VAL A 136 -22.54 0.20 2.25
C VAL A 136 -23.03 1.51 2.88
N SER A 137 -22.35 2.61 2.59
CA SER A 137 -22.67 3.92 3.16
C SER A 137 -22.22 5.07 2.26
N ARG A 138 -22.87 6.22 2.46
CA ARG A 138 -22.48 7.49 1.86
C ARG A 138 -22.48 8.58 2.91
N ASP A 139 -21.43 9.37 2.93
CA ASP A 139 -21.26 10.47 3.87
C ASP A 139 -20.78 11.72 3.14
N THR A 140 -21.27 12.88 3.55
CA THR A 140 -20.82 14.15 2.99
C THR A 140 -19.96 14.88 4.02
N SER A 141 -18.81 15.40 3.58
CA SER A 141 -17.87 16.15 4.40
C SER A 141 -17.23 17.29 3.60
N SER A 142 -16.25 17.96 4.18
CA SER A 142 -15.44 18.93 3.44
C SER A 142 -13.96 18.57 3.56
N CYS A 143 -13.19 18.81 2.50
CA CYS A 143 -11.74 18.70 2.52
C CYS A 143 -11.15 19.74 3.48
N THR A 144 -10.57 19.30 4.60
CA THR A 144 -10.02 20.24 5.60
C THR A 144 -8.56 20.56 5.37
N HIS A 145 -7.78 19.57 4.99
CA HIS A 145 -6.37 19.73 4.63
C HIS A 145 -6.05 18.90 3.39
N LEU A 146 -5.12 19.43 2.60
CA LEU A 146 -4.68 18.84 1.35
C LEU A 146 -3.16 18.89 1.26
N TYR A 147 -2.52 17.75 0.97
CA TYR A 147 -1.06 17.66 0.92
C TYR A 147 -0.61 16.90 -0.33
N VAL A 148 0.54 17.29 -0.86
CA VAL A 148 1.30 16.53 -1.85
C VAL A 148 2.61 16.05 -1.25
N THR A 149 3.11 14.92 -1.74
CA THR A 149 4.41 14.41 -1.30
C THR A 149 5.52 15.07 -2.12
N ASN A 150 6.47 15.67 -1.42
CA ASN A 150 7.67 16.24 -2.02
C ASN A 150 8.92 15.60 -1.38
N GLY A 151 9.51 14.63 -2.08
CA GLY A 151 10.55 13.79 -1.50
C GLY A 151 9.98 12.90 -0.39
N LEU A 152 10.44 13.08 0.85
CA LEU A 152 9.95 12.35 2.03
C LEU A 152 8.91 13.13 2.84
N ASP A 153 8.72 14.40 2.55
CA ASP A 153 7.85 15.30 3.31
C ASP A 153 6.50 15.52 2.62
N ARG A 154 5.48 15.82 3.42
CA ARG A 154 4.17 16.25 2.94
C ARG A 154 4.10 17.78 3.00
N THR A 155 3.83 18.38 1.86
CA THR A 155 3.64 19.84 1.74
C THR A 155 2.16 20.15 1.59
N GLU A 156 1.63 21.02 2.44
CA GLU A 156 0.25 21.47 2.32
C GLU A 156 0.08 22.36 1.09
N VAL A 157 -1.02 22.15 0.36
CA VAL A 157 -1.37 22.88 -0.87
C VAL A 157 -2.85 23.25 -0.84
N ASP A 158 -3.23 24.24 -1.63
CA ASP A 158 -4.62 24.69 -1.71
C ASP A 158 -5.42 23.96 -2.79
N GLU A 159 -4.74 23.42 -3.80
CA GLU A 159 -5.36 22.80 -4.97
C GLU A 159 -4.47 21.70 -5.55
N VAL A 160 -5.09 20.57 -6.00
CA VAL A 160 -4.41 19.46 -6.71
C VAL A 160 -5.32 18.95 -7.83
N GLY A 161 -4.74 18.67 -8.99
CA GLY A 161 -5.47 18.24 -10.19
C GLY A 161 -5.38 16.76 -10.51
N ALA A 162 -6.17 16.34 -11.51
CA ALA A 162 -6.17 14.97 -12.01
C ALA A 162 -4.78 14.50 -12.44
N GLY A 163 -4.44 13.25 -12.09
CA GLY A 163 -3.15 12.63 -12.33
C GLY A 163 -2.21 12.63 -11.13
N ASP A 164 -2.38 13.55 -10.20
CA ASP A 164 -1.55 13.69 -9.01
C ASP A 164 -1.97 12.74 -7.88
N ILE A 165 -1.02 12.41 -7.02
CA ILE A 165 -1.25 11.67 -5.77
C ILE A 165 -1.37 12.67 -4.62
N VAL A 166 -2.47 12.58 -3.90
CA VAL A 166 -2.82 13.53 -2.86
C VAL A 166 -3.12 12.84 -1.54
N TRP A 167 -2.75 13.49 -0.44
CA TRP A 167 -3.19 13.18 0.91
C TRP A 167 -4.23 14.22 1.33
N PHE A 168 -5.33 13.78 1.90
CA PHE A 168 -6.39 14.68 2.31
C PHE A 168 -7.05 14.24 3.60
N THR A 169 -7.69 15.19 4.27
CA THR A 169 -8.48 14.99 5.48
C THR A 169 -9.85 15.62 5.33
N GLY A 170 -10.80 15.18 6.15
CA GLY A 170 -12.17 15.71 6.15
C GLY A 170 -13.20 14.66 6.53
N PRO A 171 -13.35 13.56 5.74
CA PRO A 171 -14.23 12.48 6.13
C PRO A 171 -13.71 11.76 7.38
N GLU A 172 -14.55 11.61 8.41
CA GLU A 172 -14.15 10.96 9.68
C GLU A 172 -13.92 9.46 9.53
N ASN A 173 -14.75 8.81 8.71
CA ASN A 173 -14.77 7.34 8.56
C ASN A 173 -14.14 6.88 7.24
N ILE A 174 -13.15 7.62 6.74
CA ILE A 174 -12.47 7.26 5.50
C ILE A 174 -11.81 5.88 5.62
N ASP A 175 -12.01 5.03 4.60
CA ASP A 175 -11.46 3.69 4.56
C ASP A 175 -10.82 3.38 3.21
N LEU A 176 -10.07 2.28 3.18
CA LEU A 176 -9.40 1.85 1.96
C LEU A 176 -10.45 1.43 0.91
N GLY A 177 -10.24 1.83 -0.35
CA GLY A 177 -11.17 1.55 -1.43
C GLY A 177 -12.35 2.53 -1.52
N ASP A 178 -12.52 3.43 -0.56
CA ASP A 178 -13.58 4.44 -0.64
C ASP A 178 -13.45 5.28 -1.91
N THR A 179 -14.57 5.51 -2.55
CA THR A 179 -14.68 6.51 -3.62
C THR A 179 -14.94 7.88 -2.99
N ILE A 180 -14.11 8.84 -3.32
CA ILE A 180 -14.28 10.25 -2.94
C ILE A 180 -14.57 11.06 -4.19
N SER A 181 -15.70 11.73 -4.21
CA SER A 181 -16.15 12.46 -5.38
C SER A 181 -16.74 13.82 -5.04
N ALA A 182 -16.90 14.65 -6.06
CA ALA A 182 -17.77 15.81 -5.98
C ALA A 182 -19.23 15.34 -5.80
N PRO A 183 -20.07 16.03 -5.00
CA PRO A 183 -21.45 15.61 -4.74
C PRO A 183 -22.33 15.51 -5.98
N GLU A 184 -21.95 16.20 -7.07
CA GLU A 184 -22.69 16.23 -8.33
C GLU A 184 -22.65 14.90 -9.09
N ILE A 185 -21.61 14.06 -8.86
CA ILE A 185 -21.39 12.80 -9.56
C ILE A 185 -21.56 11.57 -8.65
N GLN A 186 -22.56 11.61 -7.79
CA GLN A 186 -22.85 10.56 -6.82
C GLN A 186 -23.03 9.15 -7.42
N ASP A 187 -23.34 9.05 -8.71
CA ASP A 187 -23.54 7.77 -9.42
C ASP A 187 -22.23 7.20 -9.99
N GLU A 188 -21.16 7.98 -10.05
CA GLU A 188 -19.83 7.52 -10.44
C GLU A 188 -19.11 6.92 -9.23
N VAL A 189 -19.32 5.61 -9.01
CA VAL A 189 -18.71 4.87 -7.89
C VAL A 189 -17.70 3.87 -8.43
N LEU A 190 -16.52 3.88 -7.84
CA LEU A 190 -15.44 2.97 -8.21
C LEU A 190 -15.61 1.61 -7.52
N HIS A 191 -15.14 0.56 -8.18
CA HIS A 191 -15.16 -0.79 -7.61
C HIS A 191 -14.35 -0.84 -6.31
N PRO A 192 -14.79 -1.63 -5.31
CA PRO A 192 -14.00 -1.83 -4.10
C PRO A 192 -12.60 -2.34 -4.44
N LEU A 193 -11.60 -1.96 -3.65
CA LEU A 193 -10.28 -2.57 -3.77
C LEU A 193 -10.33 -4.00 -3.23
N GLY A 194 -9.62 -4.91 -3.91
CA GLY A 194 -9.41 -6.27 -3.43
C GLY A 194 -8.40 -6.25 -2.29
N ILE A 195 -8.87 -6.29 -1.05
CA ILE A 195 -8.02 -6.42 0.13
C ILE A 195 -7.99 -7.89 0.52
N GLU A 196 -6.80 -8.47 0.54
CA GLU A 196 -6.60 -9.84 1.00
C GLU A 196 -7.00 -9.99 2.46
N GLU A 197 -7.80 -11.00 2.75
CA GLU A 197 -8.16 -11.31 4.13
C GLU A 197 -6.97 -11.88 4.91
N PRO A 198 -6.94 -11.69 6.24
CA PRO A 198 -5.93 -12.27 7.09
C PRO A 198 -5.92 -13.80 6.98
N THR A 199 -4.72 -14.39 6.82
CA THR A 199 -4.54 -15.86 6.72
C THR A 199 -3.97 -16.48 7.98
N VAL A 200 -3.33 -15.67 8.84
CA VAL A 200 -2.66 -16.13 10.07
C VAL A 200 -3.07 -15.25 11.24
N SER A 201 -3.23 -15.88 12.40
CA SER A 201 -3.52 -15.18 13.66
C SER A 201 -2.56 -15.59 14.76
N MET A 202 -2.31 -14.68 15.70
CA MET A 202 -1.51 -14.89 16.89
C MET A 202 -2.17 -14.21 18.11
N PHE A 203 -1.94 -14.74 19.30
CA PHE A 203 -2.24 -14.02 20.52
C PHE A 203 -1.06 -13.14 20.91
N PHE A 204 -1.33 -11.86 21.14
CA PHE A 204 -0.42 -10.91 21.73
C PHE A 204 -0.75 -10.83 23.21
N ILE A 205 0.20 -11.17 24.06
CA ILE A 205 -0.02 -11.43 25.48
C ILE A 205 0.90 -10.52 26.29
N VAL A 206 0.37 -9.94 27.35
CA VAL A 206 1.20 -9.18 28.30
C VAL A 206 2.10 -10.14 29.06
N ASN A 207 3.40 -9.80 29.17
CA ASN A 207 4.33 -10.60 29.97
C ASN A 207 4.02 -10.45 31.46
N THR A 208 3.52 -11.52 32.06
CA THR A 208 3.22 -11.61 33.50
C THR A 208 4.23 -12.48 34.25
N SER A 209 5.31 -12.91 33.60
CA SER A 209 6.35 -13.72 34.21
C SER A 209 7.19 -12.92 35.22
N PRO A 210 7.94 -13.59 36.11
CA PRO A 210 8.90 -12.92 37.02
C PRO A 210 10.01 -12.13 36.29
N PHE A 211 10.17 -12.35 34.99
CA PHE A 211 11.17 -11.69 34.16
C PHE A 211 10.59 -10.50 33.38
N ALA A 212 9.32 -10.14 33.62
CA ALA A 212 8.69 -9.00 32.96
C ALA A 212 9.48 -7.70 33.20
N GLY A 213 9.70 -6.92 32.16
CA GLY A 213 10.43 -5.67 32.20
C GLY A 213 11.95 -5.79 32.03
N GLN A 214 12.49 -6.97 31.72
CA GLN A 214 13.94 -7.16 31.49
C GLN A 214 14.35 -6.89 30.03
N ASP A 215 13.49 -7.22 29.07
CA ASP A 215 13.75 -7.05 27.63
C ASP A 215 13.10 -5.78 27.06
N GLY A 216 12.37 -5.04 27.89
CA GLY A 216 11.66 -3.82 27.50
C GLY A 216 10.75 -3.34 28.65
N ASN A 217 10.05 -2.24 28.43
CA ASN A 217 9.06 -1.75 29.37
C ASN A 217 7.87 -2.72 29.41
N ALA A 218 7.52 -3.22 30.60
CA ALA A 218 6.31 -3.99 30.78
C ALA A 218 5.09 -3.10 30.49
N ILE A 219 4.24 -3.53 29.54
CA ILE A 219 3.03 -2.83 29.16
C ILE A 219 1.79 -3.52 29.72
N THR A 220 0.78 -2.71 30.04
CA THR A 220 -0.52 -3.23 30.43
C THR A 220 -1.33 -3.68 29.22
N LEU A 221 -2.32 -4.57 29.42
CA LEU A 221 -3.23 -4.99 28.35
C LEU A 221 -3.92 -3.78 27.67
N ARG A 222 -4.26 -2.74 28.43
CA ARG A 222 -4.86 -1.51 27.89
C ARG A 222 -3.90 -0.78 26.93
N GLN A 223 -2.63 -0.70 27.27
CA GLN A 223 -1.62 -0.07 26.41
C GLN A 223 -1.37 -0.90 25.16
N LEU A 224 -1.31 -2.23 25.31
CA LEU A 224 -1.16 -3.15 24.19
C LEU A 224 -2.35 -3.02 23.22
N LYS A 225 -3.59 -3.03 23.72
CA LYS A 225 -4.79 -2.81 22.90
C LYS A 225 -4.71 -1.48 22.15
N ALA A 226 -4.48 -0.38 22.85
CA ALA A 226 -4.39 0.94 22.23
C ALA A 226 -3.29 1.03 21.17
N ARG A 227 -2.15 0.34 21.38
CA ARG A 227 -1.07 0.29 20.38
C ARG A 227 -1.49 -0.47 19.12
N ILE A 228 -2.13 -1.62 19.27
CA ILE A 228 -2.58 -2.43 18.12
C ILE A 228 -3.78 -1.77 17.40
N GLU A 229 -4.72 -1.17 18.15
CA GLU A 229 -5.81 -0.37 17.58
C GLU A 229 -5.30 0.78 16.72
N ARG A 230 -4.20 1.41 17.10
CA ARG A 230 -3.56 2.44 16.27
C ARG A 230 -3.09 1.88 14.93
N GLU A 231 -2.50 0.68 14.93
CA GLU A 231 -2.02 0.02 13.72
C GLU A 231 -3.18 -0.37 12.80
N THR A 232 -4.25 -0.95 13.34
CA THR A 232 -5.43 -1.34 12.54
C THR A 232 -6.13 -0.16 11.85
N LYS A 233 -5.87 1.08 12.27
CA LYS A 233 -6.40 2.29 11.61
C LYS A 233 -5.71 2.61 10.28
N THR A 234 -4.47 2.13 10.12
CA THR A 234 -3.63 2.39 8.94
C THR A 234 -3.43 1.16 8.09
N ASP A 235 -3.50 -0.02 8.67
CA ASP A 235 -3.36 -1.30 7.97
C ASP A 235 -4.68 -2.10 7.98
N PRO A 236 -5.42 -2.09 6.87
CA PRO A 236 -6.71 -2.79 6.76
C PRO A 236 -6.58 -4.32 6.74
N ALA A 237 -5.39 -4.85 6.49
CA ALA A 237 -5.14 -6.29 6.54
C ALA A 237 -4.84 -6.81 7.94
N LEU A 238 -4.70 -5.91 8.91
CA LEU A 238 -4.53 -6.25 10.31
C LEU A 238 -5.89 -6.18 11.01
N ARG A 239 -6.30 -7.27 11.65
CA ARG A 239 -7.53 -7.33 12.46
C ARG A 239 -7.19 -7.63 13.91
N MET A 240 -7.90 -7.01 14.81
CA MET A 240 -7.77 -7.23 16.25
C MET A 240 -9.12 -7.73 16.80
N ASP A 241 -9.10 -8.90 17.44
CA ASP A 241 -10.26 -9.48 18.10
C ASP A 241 -10.04 -9.53 19.62
N ASP A 242 -10.88 -8.80 20.36
CA ASP A 242 -10.92 -8.86 21.81
C ASP A 242 -11.83 -10.01 22.24
N LEU A 243 -11.24 -11.16 22.51
CA LEU A 243 -11.98 -12.34 22.95
C LEU A 243 -12.31 -12.32 24.46
N GLY A 244 -12.13 -11.17 25.14
CA GLY A 244 -12.37 -11.03 26.59
C GLY A 244 -11.34 -11.74 27.47
N ARG A 245 -10.18 -12.10 26.93
CA ARG A 245 -9.09 -12.67 27.71
C ARG A 245 -8.43 -11.58 28.59
N PRO A 246 -8.13 -11.88 29.84
CA PRO A 246 -7.53 -10.90 30.76
C PRO A 246 -6.06 -10.62 30.47
N ASP A 247 -5.39 -11.50 29.72
CA ASP A 247 -3.94 -11.51 29.51
C ASP A 247 -3.52 -11.12 28.08
N GLY A 248 -4.44 -11.10 27.10
CA GLY A 248 -4.05 -10.86 25.71
C GLY A 248 -5.20 -10.64 24.74
N ILE A 249 -4.83 -10.36 23.50
CA ILE A 249 -5.73 -10.12 22.38
C ILE A 249 -5.29 -10.95 21.18
N LYS A 250 -6.25 -11.35 20.35
CA LYS A 250 -5.98 -12.04 19.09
C LYS A 250 -5.74 -11.01 18.00
N VAL A 251 -4.64 -11.16 17.27
CA VAL A 251 -4.29 -10.30 16.13
C VAL A 251 -4.12 -11.19 14.91
N SER A 252 -4.77 -10.81 13.83
CA SER A 252 -4.77 -11.52 12.54
C SER A 252 -4.13 -10.66 11.46
N GLY A 253 -3.32 -11.26 10.60
CA GLY A 253 -2.60 -10.58 9.53
C GLY A 253 -2.44 -11.46 8.29
N ARG A 254 -1.88 -10.90 7.22
CA ARG A 254 -1.68 -11.62 5.93
C ARG A 254 -0.72 -12.81 6.02
N GLY A 255 0.16 -12.83 7.02
CA GLY A 255 1.13 -13.90 7.20
C GLY A 255 2.04 -13.67 8.41
N GLU A 256 2.91 -14.65 8.65
CA GLU A 256 3.84 -14.61 9.79
C GLU A 256 4.78 -13.40 9.74
N LEU A 257 5.29 -13.06 8.56
CA LEU A 257 6.18 -11.90 8.39
C LEU A 257 5.48 -10.58 8.74
N HIS A 258 4.22 -10.44 8.35
CA HIS A 258 3.42 -9.25 8.66
C HIS A 258 3.26 -9.05 10.17
N LEU A 259 2.87 -10.11 10.89
CA LEU A 259 2.77 -10.07 12.36
C LEU A 259 4.15 -9.94 13.03
N GLY A 260 5.19 -10.52 12.43
CA GLY A 260 6.57 -10.37 12.89
C GLY A 260 7.09 -8.93 12.82
N ILE A 261 6.73 -8.20 11.78
CA ILE A 261 7.06 -6.75 11.66
C ILE A 261 6.39 -5.97 12.78
N LEU A 262 5.10 -6.20 13.03
CA LEU A 262 4.36 -5.55 14.13
C LEU A 262 5.02 -5.82 15.50
N ILE A 263 5.43 -7.06 15.76
CA ILE A 263 6.15 -7.43 17.01
C ILE A 263 7.46 -6.66 17.12
N GLU A 264 8.22 -6.59 16.02
CA GLU A 264 9.51 -5.89 16.00
C GLU A 264 9.34 -4.37 16.19
N GLU A 265 8.28 -3.76 15.64
CA GLU A 265 7.96 -2.36 15.86
C GLU A 265 7.62 -2.07 17.32
N ILE A 266 6.76 -2.88 17.95
CA ILE A 266 6.43 -2.77 19.37
C ILE A 266 7.71 -2.89 20.21
N ARG A 267 8.62 -3.80 19.85
CA ARG A 267 9.90 -3.98 20.51
C ARG A 267 10.84 -2.79 20.36
N ARG A 268 10.92 -2.21 19.16
CA ARG A 268 11.72 -0.99 18.90
C ARG A 268 11.18 0.24 19.60
N GLU A 269 9.88 0.30 19.88
CA GLU A 269 9.26 1.32 20.72
C GLU A 269 9.63 1.14 22.21
N GLY A 270 10.43 0.11 22.55
CA GLY A 270 10.89 -0.19 23.89
C GLY A 270 9.88 -0.95 24.74
N SER A 271 8.84 -1.53 24.15
CA SER A 271 7.80 -2.29 24.84
C SER A 271 8.06 -3.79 24.73
N GLU A 272 7.76 -4.51 25.81
CA GLU A 272 7.88 -5.97 25.88
C GLU A 272 6.50 -6.61 25.62
N VAL A 273 6.44 -7.60 24.73
CA VAL A 273 5.23 -8.35 24.41
C VAL A 273 5.57 -9.84 24.23
N CYS A 274 4.71 -10.72 24.75
CA CYS A 274 4.75 -12.14 24.47
C CYS A 274 3.76 -12.48 23.37
N VAL A 275 4.07 -13.51 22.57
CA VAL A 275 3.19 -13.97 21.50
C VAL A 275 3.02 -15.48 21.53
N SER A 276 1.85 -15.93 21.08
CA SER A 276 1.61 -17.38 20.86
C SER A 276 2.29 -17.84 19.58
N ARG A 277 2.21 -19.15 19.33
CA ARG A 277 2.49 -19.68 17.99
C ARG A 277 1.46 -19.16 17.00
N PRO A 278 1.85 -18.92 15.73
CA PRO A 278 0.90 -18.56 14.69
C PRO A 278 -0.07 -19.71 14.42
N GLU A 279 -1.33 -19.36 14.19
CA GLU A 279 -2.42 -20.27 13.84
C GLU A 279 -2.97 -19.86 12.48
N VAL A 280 -3.10 -20.83 11.57
CA VAL A 280 -3.71 -20.59 10.26
C VAL A 280 -5.22 -20.36 10.42
N ILE A 281 -5.74 -19.33 9.77
CA ILE A 281 -7.17 -19.06 9.72
C ILE A 281 -7.76 -19.91 8.61
N VAL A 282 -8.57 -20.90 9.00
CA VAL A 282 -9.25 -21.78 8.05
C VAL A 282 -10.62 -21.18 7.71
N GLN A 283 -10.89 -20.99 6.44
CA GLN A 283 -12.22 -20.63 5.93
C GLN A 283 -13.04 -21.87 5.66
N TYR A 284 -14.34 -21.76 5.79
CA TYR A 284 -15.28 -22.84 5.54
C TYR A 284 -16.27 -22.43 4.45
N ASP A 285 -16.59 -23.34 3.52
CA ASP A 285 -17.67 -23.15 2.56
C ASP A 285 -19.06 -23.21 3.25
N GLU A 286 -20.12 -22.90 2.50
CA GLU A 286 -21.51 -22.96 2.99
C GLU A 286 -21.92 -24.37 3.49
N LYS A 287 -21.18 -25.41 3.10
CA LYS A 287 -21.42 -26.81 3.49
C LYS A 287 -20.54 -27.23 4.67
N GLY A 288 -19.76 -26.34 5.25
CA GLY A 288 -18.86 -26.60 6.38
C GLY A 288 -17.58 -27.36 6.02
N LYS A 289 -17.23 -27.42 4.75
CA LYS A 289 -15.95 -27.97 4.30
C LYS A 289 -14.87 -26.91 4.41
N SER A 290 -13.72 -27.24 5.01
CA SER A 290 -12.59 -26.32 5.10
C SER A 290 -12.05 -25.99 3.71
N LEU A 291 -11.90 -24.68 3.45
CA LEU A 291 -11.18 -24.12 2.32
C LEU A 291 -9.75 -23.86 2.78
N GLU A 292 -8.77 -24.39 2.07
CA GLU A 292 -7.38 -24.04 2.35
C GLU A 292 -7.14 -22.60 1.90
N PRO A 293 -6.47 -21.75 2.73
CA PRO A 293 -6.01 -20.46 2.25
C PRO A 293 -4.98 -20.69 1.13
N MET A 294 -5.19 -20.09 -0.03
CA MET A 294 -4.25 -20.14 -1.14
C MET A 294 -3.12 -19.14 -0.93
#